data_c46dd388f7838096145b9c2bc8ff6e55
#
_entry.id   c46dd388f7838096145b9c2bc8ff6e55
#
_cell.length_a   1.000
_cell.length_b   1.000
_cell.length_c   1.000
_cell.angle_alpha   90.00
_cell.angle_beta   90.00
_cell.angle_gamma   90.00
#
_symmetry.space_group_name_H-M   'P 1'
#
loop_
_entity.id
_entity.type
_entity.pdbx_description
1 polymer ?
#
loop_
_entity_poly.entity_id
_entity_poly.type
_entity_poly.pdbx_seq_one_letter_code
_entity_poly.pdbx_strand_id
1 'polypeptide(L)'
;MRLLALVFVGLLAGVAVAGARTISGTPRADRLAGTPRADVIQGFAGRDQLLGGSGADFLQGGPGRDVHDAGIGNDLIASSYDGARDVVRCGTGLDVVNADLPDTVASDCELVGRRLSRDPYRSDGAQHETEVEPDSFTFGRTTVATFQVGRRFDGAATNVGFAVTTNDGATWRSGLLPGLTVASRPAGVNARASDPVVAYDAAHATWLISTLALAGTTTRLEINRSPDGFTWGSALTALEERAAQGVAFDKNWLACDNTSSSPFFGRCYLVYTHSADRDMLAVAWSDDGGLTWSLPVDLGVRGGVGVFPAIRSTGDLVVVYLLQTGQFGITASRSTDGGVTWVAPVRIAPIDGGCAIRDFRGFSLPSAEVDPTGRFWAAWHDCASPGASSNAVFVATSADGAQWSPPIAVTRGRDAVLPAIGIDPATGRVAIAYMRSRPAGIDVELTVSPGAPETWSAPRRLSAQSMPLRWMPNTTSGRMLADYISVHYARGRPLVVWVLATEPVGTSFRQAVYATRG
;
A
#
# COMPACT_ATOMS: atom_id res chain seq x y z
N MET A 1 -22.55 23.04 38.55
CA MET A 1 -21.42 22.12 38.44
C MET A 1 -20.74 22.33 37.09
N ARG A 2 -19.61 22.99 37.08
CA ARG A 2 -18.82 23.23 35.84
C ARG A 2 -17.87 22.04 35.65
N LEU A 3 -18.07 21.25 34.59
CA LEU A 3 -17.09 20.25 34.19
C LEU A 3 -15.87 20.97 33.58
N LEU A 4 -14.74 20.87 34.26
CA LEU A 4 -13.44 21.16 33.67
C LEU A 4 -13.09 20.04 32.69
N ALA A 5 -13.05 20.36 31.42
CA ALA A 5 -12.42 19.48 30.43
C ALA A 5 -10.90 19.56 30.61
N LEU A 6 -10.30 18.51 31.15
CA LEU A 6 -8.85 18.31 31.14
C LEU A 6 -8.43 17.98 29.70
N VAL A 7 -7.80 18.96 29.05
CA VAL A 7 -7.09 18.74 27.79
C VAL A 7 -5.78 18.01 28.13
N PHE A 8 -5.73 16.70 27.83
CA PHE A 8 -4.46 15.97 27.83
C PHE A 8 -3.63 16.42 26.63
N VAL A 9 -2.58 17.18 26.90
CA VAL A 9 -1.52 17.46 25.93
C VAL A 9 -0.72 16.16 25.74
N GLY A 10 -1.06 15.41 24.69
CA GLY A 10 -0.25 14.28 24.25
C GLY A 10 1.09 14.79 23.71
N LEU A 11 2.17 14.55 24.45
CA LEU A 11 3.53 14.81 23.97
C LEU A 11 3.77 14.01 22.69
N LEU A 12 3.88 14.69 21.55
CA LEU A 12 4.46 14.16 20.32
C LEU A 12 5.96 13.92 20.54
N ALA A 13 6.30 12.70 21.00
CA ALA A 13 7.69 12.27 21.09
C ALA A 13 8.17 11.86 19.69
N GLY A 14 8.86 12.75 19.00
CA GLY A 14 9.42 12.31 17.73
C GLY A 14 10.03 13.34 16.82
N VAL A 15 10.89 14.12 17.24
CA VAL A 15 12.19 14.60 16.72
C VAL A 15 12.71 15.56 17.77
N ALA A 16 13.50 15.11 18.71
CA ALA A 16 14.27 16.00 19.56
C ALA A 16 15.44 16.55 18.73
N VAL A 17 15.17 17.57 17.93
CA VAL A 17 16.21 18.48 17.45
C VAL A 17 16.49 19.41 18.64
N ALA A 18 17.71 19.43 19.14
CA ALA A 18 18.10 20.28 20.25
C ALA A 18 17.77 21.74 19.91
N GLY A 19 16.72 22.31 20.55
CA GLY A 19 16.26 23.66 20.33
C GLY A 19 14.94 23.85 19.60
N ALA A 20 14.23 22.78 19.23
CA ALA A 20 12.89 22.86 18.63
C ALA A 20 11.89 23.50 19.61
N ARG A 21 11.09 24.46 19.14
CA ARG A 21 10.03 25.10 19.91
C ARG A 21 8.67 24.57 19.48
N THR A 22 7.79 24.29 20.46
CA THR A 22 6.39 24.00 20.19
C THR A 22 5.57 25.28 20.31
N ILE A 23 4.80 25.61 19.27
CA ILE A 23 3.93 26.77 19.17
C ILE A 23 2.52 26.23 18.94
N SER A 24 1.63 26.48 19.89
CA SER A 24 0.26 25.97 19.86
C SER A 24 -0.73 27.12 19.79
N GLY A 25 -1.70 26.99 18.87
CA GLY A 25 -2.85 27.87 18.76
C GLY A 25 -3.97 27.54 19.74
N THR A 26 -5.15 27.99 19.41
CA THR A 26 -6.39 27.82 20.17
C THR A 26 -7.46 27.19 19.26
N PRO A 27 -8.67 26.85 19.76
CA PRO A 27 -9.78 26.46 18.87
C PRO A 27 -10.43 27.63 18.10
N ARG A 28 -9.67 28.68 17.80
CA ARG A 28 -10.10 29.87 17.05
C ARG A 28 -9.07 30.21 16.00
N ALA A 29 -9.45 31.08 15.07
CA ALA A 29 -8.52 31.56 14.05
C ALA A 29 -7.30 32.23 14.69
N ASP A 30 -6.11 31.66 14.45
CA ASP A 30 -4.83 32.09 14.99
C ASP A 30 -3.84 32.45 13.87
N ARG A 31 -2.86 33.27 14.22
CA ARG A 31 -1.67 33.48 13.40
C ARG A 31 -0.44 33.06 14.21
N LEU A 32 0.16 31.95 13.80
CA LEU A 32 1.30 31.35 14.49
C LEU A 32 2.55 31.52 13.63
N ALA A 33 3.63 31.96 14.24
CA ALA A 33 4.90 32.15 13.53
C ALA A 33 6.04 31.44 14.26
N GLY A 34 6.77 30.64 13.51
CA GLY A 34 7.98 29.94 13.94
C GLY A 34 9.18 30.87 14.13
N THR A 35 10.30 30.27 14.36
CA THR A 35 11.61 30.88 14.57
C THR A 35 12.57 30.52 13.41
N PRO A 36 13.79 31.01 13.37
CA PRO A 36 14.80 30.50 12.41
C PRO A 36 15.36 29.09 12.74
N ARG A 37 14.64 28.26 13.49
CA ARG A 37 15.03 26.91 13.91
C ARG A 37 13.88 25.94 13.65
N ALA A 38 14.18 24.66 13.66
CA ALA A 38 13.14 23.62 13.59
C ALA A 38 12.09 23.82 14.69
N ASP A 39 10.82 23.97 14.30
CA ASP A 39 9.70 24.23 15.18
C ASP A 39 8.57 23.20 14.97
N VAL A 40 7.70 23.05 15.95
CA VAL A 40 6.45 22.31 15.86
C VAL A 40 5.31 23.31 16.04
N ILE A 41 4.51 23.52 14.99
CA ILE A 41 3.44 24.52 14.95
C ILE A 41 2.09 23.81 14.78
N GLN A 42 1.17 24.00 15.74
CA GLN A 42 -0.15 23.37 15.77
C GLN A 42 -1.25 24.41 15.89
N GLY A 43 -2.12 24.51 14.87
CA GLY A 43 -3.25 25.46 14.84
C GLY A 43 -4.40 25.02 15.74
N PHE A 44 -4.71 23.73 15.81
CA PHE A 44 -5.91 23.10 16.36
C PHE A 44 -7.12 23.33 15.45
N ALA A 45 -8.24 23.82 16.01
CA ALA A 45 -9.43 24.13 15.22
C ALA A 45 -9.48 25.61 14.92
N GLY A 46 -9.99 25.98 13.76
CA GLY A 46 -10.10 27.38 13.40
C GLY A 46 -9.83 27.64 11.94
N ARG A 47 -9.49 28.86 11.64
CA ARG A 47 -8.96 29.23 10.33
C ARG A 47 -7.61 29.85 10.56
N ASP A 48 -6.59 29.00 10.56
CA ASP A 48 -5.28 29.35 11.08
C ASP A 48 -4.31 29.75 9.96
N GLN A 49 -3.34 30.57 10.33
CA GLN A 49 -2.20 30.90 9.49
C GLN A 49 -0.92 30.44 10.21
N LEU A 50 -0.27 29.41 9.66
CA LEU A 50 0.95 28.84 10.20
C LEU A 50 2.13 29.24 9.31
N LEU A 51 3.14 29.87 9.92
CA LEU A 51 4.35 30.33 9.25
C LEU A 51 5.54 29.62 9.89
N GLY A 52 6.20 28.71 9.18
CA GLY A 52 7.36 27.95 9.68
C GLY A 52 8.57 28.83 9.87
N GLY A 53 8.97 29.50 8.80
CA GLY A 53 10.12 30.44 8.81
C GLY A 53 11.36 29.83 8.21
N SER A 54 12.36 29.55 8.98
CA SER A 54 13.55 28.81 8.58
C SER A 54 13.74 27.62 9.51
N GLY A 55 14.33 26.54 9.01
CA GLY A 55 14.53 25.33 9.81
C GLY A 55 13.77 24.14 9.21
N ALA A 56 13.85 23.00 9.83
CA ALA A 56 13.04 21.84 9.44
C ALA A 56 11.80 21.78 10.34
N ASP A 57 10.71 22.38 9.87
CA ASP A 57 9.52 22.63 10.66
C ASP A 57 8.47 21.53 10.49
N PHE A 58 7.62 21.34 11.50
CA PHE A 58 6.40 20.56 11.39
C PHE A 58 5.19 21.46 11.58
N LEU A 59 4.33 21.54 10.55
CA LEU A 59 3.12 22.35 10.55
C LEU A 59 1.88 21.46 10.50
N GLN A 60 0.94 21.67 11.42
CA GLN A 60 -0.35 21.00 11.49
C GLN A 60 -1.46 22.01 11.73
N GLY A 61 -2.31 22.26 10.74
CA GLY A 61 -3.45 23.20 10.86
C GLY A 61 -4.52 22.67 11.81
N GLY A 62 -4.99 21.47 11.54
CA GLY A 62 -6.11 20.86 12.23
C GLY A 62 -7.44 21.13 11.52
N PRO A 63 -8.61 20.94 12.19
CA PRO A 63 -9.89 21.21 11.56
C PRO A 63 -10.12 22.68 11.24
N GLY A 64 -10.26 23.01 9.94
CA GLY A 64 -10.53 24.36 9.49
C GLY A 64 -10.00 24.64 8.09
N ARG A 65 -10.07 25.89 7.67
CA ARG A 65 -9.50 26.30 6.39
C ARG A 65 -8.19 27.04 6.66
N ASP A 66 -7.09 26.33 6.63
CA ASP A 66 -5.82 26.79 7.09
C ASP A 66 -4.89 27.24 5.96
N VAL A 67 -3.92 28.04 6.31
CA VAL A 67 -2.82 28.44 5.43
C VAL A 67 -1.52 28.02 6.08
N HIS A 68 -0.80 27.13 5.39
CA HIS A 68 0.53 26.71 5.76
C HIS A 68 1.54 27.39 4.84
N ASP A 69 2.53 28.05 5.40
CA ASP A 69 3.69 28.65 4.72
C ASP A 69 4.94 28.17 5.45
N ALA A 70 5.55 27.08 4.94
CA ALA A 70 6.60 26.38 5.67
C ALA A 70 7.92 27.13 5.63
N GLY A 71 8.32 27.66 4.46
CA GLY A 71 9.43 28.61 4.37
C GLY A 71 10.73 28.02 3.87
N ILE A 72 11.80 28.08 4.65
CA ILE A 72 13.14 27.60 4.27
C ILE A 72 13.50 26.40 5.13
N GLY A 73 13.64 25.21 4.50
CA GLY A 73 14.02 24.00 5.22
C GLY A 73 13.46 22.76 4.59
N ASN A 74 13.67 21.63 5.23
CA ASN A 74 13.00 20.38 4.82
C ASN A 74 11.81 20.15 5.75
N ASP A 75 10.65 20.60 5.32
CA ASP A 75 9.50 20.76 6.18
C ASP A 75 8.51 19.60 6.06
N LEU A 76 7.74 19.39 7.11
CA LEU A 76 6.70 18.36 7.19
C LEU A 76 5.34 19.05 7.43
N ILE A 77 4.40 18.90 6.50
CA ILE A 77 3.10 19.57 6.54
C ILE A 77 1.97 18.55 6.59
N ALA A 78 1.21 18.55 7.69
CA ALA A 78 0.02 17.74 7.87
C ALA A 78 -1.25 18.59 7.67
N SER A 79 -1.80 18.57 6.44
CA SER A 79 -2.97 19.31 5.98
C SER A 79 -4.06 18.33 5.53
N SER A 80 -4.40 17.35 6.38
CA SER A 80 -5.32 16.30 5.96
C SER A 80 -6.25 15.85 7.08
N TYR A 81 -7.33 15.15 6.69
CA TYR A 81 -8.31 14.53 7.56
C TYR A 81 -9.36 15.47 8.16
N ASP A 82 -9.56 16.64 7.63
CA ASP A 82 -10.63 17.53 8.07
C ASP A 82 -11.66 17.84 6.99
N GLY A 83 -11.30 17.58 5.70
CA GLY A 83 -12.16 17.79 4.53
C GLY A 83 -12.37 19.28 4.20
N ALA A 84 -11.69 20.18 4.87
CA ALA A 84 -11.66 21.59 4.53
C ALA A 84 -10.73 21.84 3.32
N ARG A 85 -10.73 23.03 2.80
CA ARG A 85 -9.83 23.42 1.71
C ARG A 85 -8.70 24.26 2.25
N ASP A 86 -7.57 23.66 2.47
CA ASP A 86 -6.36 24.31 2.93
C ASP A 86 -5.52 24.87 1.78
N VAL A 87 -4.61 25.77 2.13
CA VAL A 87 -3.59 26.29 1.22
C VAL A 87 -2.22 25.96 1.78
N VAL A 88 -1.40 25.26 1.01
CA VAL A 88 -0.06 24.84 1.41
C VAL A 88 0.97 25.45 0.46
N ARG A 89 1.96 26.12 1.02
CA ARG A 89 3.19 26.59 0.38
C ARG A 89 4.37 26.02 1.13
N CYS A 90 5.29 25.41 0.43
CA CYS A 90 6.43 24.73 1.02
C CYS A 90 7.66 25.63 1.11
N GLY A 91 7.94 26.37 0.04
CA GLY A 91 9.10 27.26 -0.01
C GLY A 91 10.31 26.57 -0.61
N THR A 92 11.43 26.52 0.12
CA THR A 92 12.68 25.94 -0.39
C THR A 92 13.15 24.80 0.49
N GLY A 93 13.44 23.65 -0.13
CA GLY A 93 13.90 22.46 0.58
C GLY A 93 13.45 21.18 -0.09
N LEU A 94 13.42 20.11 0.67
CA LEU A 94 12.75 18.87 0.31
C LEU A 94 11.58 18.66 1.28
N ASP A 95 10.39 19.04 0.85
CA ASP A 95 9.23 19.15 1.70
C ASP A 95 8.26 17.97 1.52
N VAL A 96 7.62 17.56 2.61
CA VAL A 96 6.66 16.47 2.64
C VAL A 96 5.30 17.00 3.08
N VAL A 97 4.31 16.84 2.21
CA VAL A 97 2.93 17.26 2.48
C VAL A 97 2.02 16.04 2.48
N ASN A 98 1.17 15.90 3.50
CA ASN A 98 0.02 15.00 3.44
C ASN A 98 -1.25 15.86 3.43
N ALA A 99 -1.99 15.82 2.31
CA ALA A 99 -3.10 16.71 2.00
C ALA A 99 -4.37 15.96 1.60
N ASP A 100 -5.52 16.57 1.88
CA ASP A 100 -6.81 16.13 1.34
C ASP A 100 -6.96 16.51 -0.16
N LEU A 101 -7.87 15.87 -0.88
CA LEU A 101 -8.08 16.17 -2.31
C LEU A 101 -8.49 17.62 -2.58
N PRO A 102 -9.32 18.30 -1.74
CA PRO A 102 -9.73 19.68 -1.98
C PRO A 102 -8.61 20.71 -1.73
N ASP A 103 -7.50 20.33 -1.09
CA ASP A 103 -6.44 21.28 -0.73
C ASP A 103 -5.69 21.83 -1.93
N THR A 104 -5.31 23.08 -1.82
CA THR A 104 -4.46 23.75 -2.79
C THR A 104 -3.01 23.66 -2.33
N VAL A 105 -2.22 22.81 -2.96
CA VAL A 105 -0.79 22.65 -2.68
C VAL A 105 -0.01 23.30 -3.80
N ALA A 106 0.89 24.18 -3.45
CA ALA A 106 1.73 24.93 -4.39
C ALA A 106 2.75 24.01 -5.09
N SER A 107 3.28 24.45 -6.22
CA SER A 107 4.22 23.67 -7.04
C SER A 107 5.64 23.61 -6.50
N ASP A 108 5.93 24.36 -5.44
CA ASP A 108 7.17 24.32 -4.68
C ASP A 108 7.23 23.21 -3.64
N CYS A 109 6.22 22.34 -3.57
CA CYS A 109 6.19 21.15 -2.71
C CYS A 109 6.62 19.89 -3.51
N GLU A 110 7.65 19.17 -3.03
CA GLU A 110 8.26 18.05 -3.78
C GLU A 110 7.52 16.73 -3.57
N LEU A 111 7.21 16.40 -2.32
CA LEU A 111 6.61 15.11 -1.96
C LEU A 111 5.19 15.32 -1.42
N VAL A 112 4.23 15.33 -2.33
CA VAL A 112 2.82 15.56 -1.99
C VAL A 112 2.05 14.25 -1.97
N GLY A 113 1.69 13.79 -0.76
CA GLY A 113 0.76 12.70 -0.52
C GLY A 113 -0.67 13.21 -0.57
N ARG A 114 -1.48 12.72 -1.53
CA ARG A 114 -2.90 13.03 -1.67
C ARG A 114 -3.73 11.91 -1.07
N ARG A 115 -4.66 12.24 -0.18
CA ARG A 115 -5.62 11.28 0.37
C ARG A 115 -6.57 10.80 -0.72
N LEU A 116 -6.62 9.48 -0.95
CA LEU A 116 -7.44 8.85 -1.99
C LEU A 116 -8.76 8.30 -1.46
N SER A 117 -8.77 7.87 -0.22
CA SER A 117 -9.83 7.04 0.33
C SER A 117 -10.75 7.80 1.30
N ARG A 118 -11.97 7.29 1.44
CA ARG A 118 -12.96 7.75 2.42
C ARG A 118 -13.86 6.58 2.83
N ASP A 119 -14.10 6.43 4.12
CA ASP A 119 -15.07 5.47 4.66
C ASP A 119 -16.45 6.14 4.90
N PRO A 120 -17.47 5.87 4.07
CA PRO A 120 -18.81 6.37 4.29
C PRO A 120 -19.64 5.46 5.21
N TYR A 121 -19.11 4.28 5.58
CA TYR A 121 -19.86 3.26 6.31
C TYR A 121 -19.95 3.58 7.79
N ARG A 122 -21.09 3.20 8.38
CA ARG A 122 -21.38 3.35 9.82
C ARG A 122 -21.97 2.05 10.39
N SER A 123 -21.67 0.90 9.73
CA SER A 123 -22.20 -0.41 10.11
C SER A 123 -21.52 -0.94 11.37
N ASP A 124 -22.28 -1.58 12.24
CA ASP A 124 -21.77 -2.26 13.42
C ASP A 124 -20.72 -3.33 13.03
N GLY A 125 -19.67 -3.44 13.83
CA GLY A 125 -18.58 -4.40 13.67
C GLY A 125 -17.47 -3.97 12.71
N ALA A 126 -17.59 -2.83 12.01
CA ALA A 126 -16.47 -2.21 11.30
C ALA A 126 -15.70 -1.27 12.24
N GLN A 127 -14.39 -1.22 12.04
CA GLN A 127 -13.53 -0.21 12.64
C GLN A 127 -13.59 1.01 11.72
N HIS A 128 -14.41 2.00 12.07
CA HIS A 128 -14.73 3.13 11.20
C HIS A 128 -13.48 3.97 10.85
N GLU A 129 -13.50 4.51 9.63
CA GLU A 129 -12.41 5.29 9.05
C GLU A 129 -11.10 4.50 9.08
N THR A 130 -11.14 3.27 8.57
CA THR A 130 -9.98 2.42 8.37
C THR A 130 -9.95 1.89 6.95
N GLU A 131 -9.03 2.43 6.18
CA GLU A 131 -8.72 1.96 4.84
C GLU A 131 -7.31 1.39 4.82
N VAL A 132 -7.16 0.19 4.27
CA VAL A 132 -5.93 -0.60 4.34
C VAL A 132 -5.68 -1.38 3.05
N GLU A 133 -4.50 -1.99 2.97
CA GLU A 133 -4.10 -2.91 1.90
C GLU A 133 -4.31 -2.30 0.50
N PRO A 134 -3.64 -1.17 0.23
CA PRO A 134 -3.72 -0.56 -1.09
C PRO A 134 -2.84 -1.28 -2.09
N ASP A 135 -3.41 -1.56 -3.27
CA ASP A 135 -2.68 -1.90 -4.47
C ASP A 135 -2.93 -0.87 -5.56
N SER A 136 -2.03 -0.78 -6.55
CA SER A 136 -2.18 0.09 -7.70
C SER A 136 -1.54 -0.51 -8.94
N PHE A 137 -2.00 -0.09 -10.11
CA PHE A 137 -1.39 -0.42 -11.39
C PHE A 137 -1.41 0.79 -12.31
N THR A 138 -0.34 0.98 -13.08
CA THR A 138 -0.22 2.07 -14.06
C THR A 138 -0.14 1.51 -15.47
N PHE A 139 -1.03 1.97 -16.35
CA PHE A 139 -0.96 1.69 -17.77
C PHE A 139 -1.12 2.99 -18.57
N GLY A 140 -0.13 3.32 -19.37
CA GLY A 140 -0.07 4.59 -20.08
C GLY A 140 0.00 5.79 -19.12
N ARG A 141 -1.05 6.62 -19.14
CA ARG A 141 -1.20 7.79 -18.24
C ARG A 141 -2.18 7.55 -17.10
N THR A 142 -2.85 6.42 -17.11
CA THR A 142 -3.86 6.07 -16.13
C THR A 142 -3.23 5.21 -15.05
N THR A 143 -3.42 5.59 -13.79
CA THR A 143 -3.17 4.74 -12.63
C THR A 143 -4.47 4.52 -11.92
N VAL A 144 -4.76 3.27 -11.62
CA VAL A 144 -5.86 2.87 -10.74
C VAL A 144 -5.27 2.32 -9.46
N ALA A 145 -5.80 2.77 -8.33
CA ALA A 145 -5.54 2.22 -7.01
C ALA A 145 -6.81 1.58 -6.45
N THR A 146 -6.65 0.55 -5.65
CA THR A 146 -7.74 -0.14 -4.93
C THR A 146 -7.36 -0.35 -3.48
N PHE A 147 -8.33 -0.46 -2.58
CA PHE A 147 -8.09 -0.59 -1.13
C PHE A 147 -9.33 -1.07 -0.38
N GLN A 148 -9.13 -1.68 0.77
CA GLN A 148 -10.21 -2.04 1.69
C GLN A 148 -10.80 -0.78 2.34
N VAL A 149 -12.13 -0.79 2.62
CA VAL A 149 -12.84 0.32 3.28
C VAL A 149 -13.72 -0.21 4.41
N GLY A 150 -13.51 0.31 5.63
CA GLY A 150 -14.22 -0.14 6.84
C GLY A 150 -13.75 -1.51 7.31
N ARG A 151 -12.47 -1.61 7.66
CA ARG A 151 -11.80 -2.83 8.15
C ARG A 151 -12.49 -3.39 9.39
N ARG A 152 -12.49 -4.72 9.54
CA ARG A 152 -13.01 -5.41 10.73
C ARG A 152 -11.88 -6.02 11.56
N PHE A 153 -12.10 -6.14 12.87
CA PHE A 153 -11.13 -6.72 13.80
C PHE A 153 -10.72 -8.16 13.39
N ASP A 154 -11.70 -8.96 13.00
CA ASP A 154 -11.54 -10.39 12.66
C ASP A 154 -11.28 -10.67 11.16
N GLY A 155 -10.94 -9.64 10.40
CA GLY A 155 -10.56 -9.76 8.99
C GLY A 155 -11.56 -9.20 7.99
N ALA A 156 -11.04 -8.87 6.81
CA ALA A 156 -11.76 -8.24 5.71
C ALA A 156 -12.37 -6.87 6.07
N ALA A 157 -13.10 -6.27 5.16
CA ALA A 157 -13.67 -4.94 5.28
C ALA A 157 -15.14 -4.91 4.82
N THR A 158 -15.81 -3.80 5.07
CA THR A 158 -17.21 -3.61 4.66
C THR A 158 -17.37 -3.57 3.14
N ASN A 159 -16.40 -2.98 2.43
CA ASN A 159 -16.34 -2.94 0.97
C ASN A 159 -14.91 -2.66 0.50
N VAL A 160 -14.74 -2.54 -0.82
CA VAL A 160 -13.52 -2.12 -1.49
C VAL A 160 -13.74 -0.78 -2.18
N GLY A 161 -12.77 0.10 -2.05
CA GLY A 161 -12.69 1.37 -2.73
C GLY A 161 -11.69 1.34 -3.89
N PHE A 162 -11.81 2.33 -4.76
CA PHE A 162 -10.86 2.60 -5.83
C PHE A 162 -10.58 4.10 -5.96
N ALA A 163 -9.44 4.43 -6.56
CA ALA A 163 -9.12 5.78 -6.99
C ALA A 163 -8.41 5.72 -8.35
N VAL A 164 -8.67 6.70 -9.21
CA VAL A 164 -8.09 6.78 -10.54
C VAL A 164 -7.52 8.16 -10.83
N THR A 165 -6.36 8.19 -11.47
CA THR A 165 -5.76 9.36 -12.09
C THR A 165 -5.48 9.08 -13.56
N THR A 166 -5.68 10.09 -14.43
CA THR A 166 -5.33 10.03 -15.85
C THR A 166 -4.27 11.07 -16.23
N ASN A 167 -3.68 11.71 -15.23
CA ASN A 167 -2.68 12.77 -15.37
C ASN A 167 -1.49 12.57 -14.43
N ASP A 168 -1.04 11.31 -14.33
CA ASP A 168 0.20 10.92 -13.66
C ASP A 168 0.18 11.26 -12.14
N GLY A 169 -0.97 11.15 -11.48
CA GLY A 169 -1.12 11.40 -10.04
C GLY A 169 -1.36 12.87 -9.65
N ALA A 170 -1.50 13.78 -10.62
CA ALA A 170 -1.74 15.19 -10.33
C ALA A 170 -3.12 15.44 -9.73
N THR A 171 -4.15 14.75 -10.24
CA THR A 171 -5.51 14.77 -9.67
C THR A 171 -6.09 13.36 -9.63
N TRP A 172 -6.96 13.13 -8.65
CA TRP A 172 -7.56 11.83 -8.41
C TRP A 172 -9.09 11.94 -8.31
N ARG A 173 -9.75 10.87 -8.72
CA ARG A 173 -11.17 10.62 -8.50
C ARG A 173 -11.33 9.28 -7.82
N SER A 174 -12.15 9.18 -6.80
CA SER A 174 -12.35 7.94 -6.03
C SER A 174 -13.79 7.53 -5.94
N GLY A 175 -14.03 6.26 -5.65
CA GLY A 175 -15.34 5.66 -5.49
C GLY A 175 -15.27 4.33 -4.75
N LEU A 176 -16.40 3.62 -4.73
CA LEU A 176 -16.54 2.31 -4.11
C LEU A 176 -16.99 1.31 -5.16
N LEU A 177 -16.51 0.06 -5.09
CA LEU A 177 -16.88 -0.98 -6.04
C LEU A 177 -18.36 -1.35 -5.91
N PRO A 178 -19.09 -1.41 -7.04
CA PRO A 178 -20.48 -1.83 -7.08
C PRO A 178 -20.62 -3.35 -7.10
N GLY A 179 -21.76 -3.87 -6.61
CA GLY A 179 -22.15 -5.26 -6.73
C GLY A 179 -21.25 -6.26 -6.01
N LEU A 180 -20.36 -5.81 -5.12
CA LEU A 180 -19.39 -6.66 -4.43
C LEU A 180 -19.91 -7.17 -3.09
N THR A 181 -20.28 -6.26 -2.20
CA THR A 181 -20.80 -6.60 -0.87
C THR A 181 -22.23 -6.12 -0.68
N VAL A 182 -22.90 -6.57 0.36
CA VAL A 182 -24.24 -6.07 0.74
C VAL A 182 -24.26 -4.57 1.02
N ALA A 183 -23.10 -3.97 1.31
CA ALA A 183 -22.94 -2.54 1.53
C ALA A 183 -22.71 -1.74 0.23
N SER A 184 -22.41 -2.40 -0.88
CA SER A 184 -22.20 -1.77 -2.20
C SER A 184 -23.48 -1.12 -2.76
N ARG A 185 -23.31 -0.29 -3.79
CA ARG A 185 -24.44 0.27 -4.56
C ARG A 185 -24.15 0.12 -6.07
N PRO A 186 -24.87 -0.75 -6.82
CA PRO A 186 -25.88 -1.71 -6.33
C PRO A 186 -25.29 -2.71 -5.34
N ALA A 187 -26.14 -3.32 -4.50
CA ALA A 187 -25.70 -4.30 -3.52
C ALA A 187 -25.23 -5.59 -4.20
N GLY A 188 -24.17 -6.18 -3.64
CA GLY A 188 -23.72 -7.55 -3.94
C GLY A 188 -24.23 -8.55 -2.90
N VAL A 189 -23.68 -9.76 -2.96
CA VAL A 189 -24.12 -10.89 -2.11
C VAL A 189 -23.16 -11.18 -0.95
N ASN A 190 -21.96 -10.63 -0.97
CA ASN A 190 -20.94 -10.94 0.01
C ASN A 190 -21.09 -10.05 1.24
N ALA A 191 -20.83 -10.57 2.43
CA ALA A 191 -20.91 -9.81 3.68
C ALA A 191 -19.68 -8.90 3.88
N ARG A 192 -18.53 -9.32 3.35
CA ARG A 192 -17.22 -8.65 3.51
C ARG A 192 -16.37 -8.82 2.25
N ALA A 193 -15.36 -7.97 2.11
CA ALA A 193 -14.36 -8.03 1.04
C ALA A 193 -12.96 -7.72 1.57
N SER A 194 -11.92 -8.35 0.98
CA SER A 194 -10.52 -8.27 1.39
C SER A 194 -9.58 -8.36 0.19
N ASP A 195 -8.30 -8.11 0.41
CA ASP A 195 -7.18 -8.34 -0.51
C ASP A 195 -7.46 -7.84 -1.95
N PRO A 196 -7.84 -6.56 -2.12
CA PRO A 196 -8.09 -6.04 -3.45
C PRO A 196 -6.77 -5.83 -4.21
N VAL A 197 -6.73 -6.30 -5.46
CA VAL A 197 -5.59 -6.15 -6.37
C VAL A 197 -6.07 -5.67 -7.72
N VAL A 198 -5.35 -4.73 -8.34
CA VAL A 198 -5.72 -4.16 -9.64
C VAL A 198 -4.73 -4.51 -10.73
N ALA A 199 -5.23 -4.87 -11.91
CA ALA A 199 -4.45 -5.08 -13.12
C ALA A 199 -5.15 -4.43 -14.34
N TYR A 200 -4.41 -4.27 -15.42
CA TYR A 200 -4.93 -3.88 -16.72
C TYR A 200 -4.65 -4.97 -17.74
N ASP A 201 -5.63 -5.28 -18.55
CA ASP A 201 -5.51 -6.16 -19.70
C ASP A 201 -5.48 -5.33 -20.96
N ALA A 202 -4.31 -5.24 -21.58
CA ALA A 202 -4.08 -4.41 -22.74
C ALA A 202 -4.73 -4.98 -24.03
N ALA A 203 -4.87 -6.31 -24.12
CA ALA A 203 -5.51 -6.95 -25.27
C ALA A 203 -7.02 -6.66 -25.33
N HIS A 204 -7.67 -6.59 -24.17
CA HIS A 204 -9.11 -6.36 -24.05
C HIS A 204 -9.44 -4.92 -23.59
N ALA A 205 -8.44 -4.05 -23.45
CA ALA A 205 -8.57 -2.66 -23.01
C ALA A 205 -9.43 -2.53 -21.75
N THR A 206 -9.17 -3.38 -20.74
CA THR A 206 -10.02 -3.52 -19.55
C THR A 206 -9.20 -3.48 -18.26
N TRP A 207 -9.61 -2.64 -17.32
CA TRP A 207 -9.16 -2.67 -15.94
C TRP A 207 -9.90 -3.74 -15.17
N LEU A 208 -9.18 -4.46 -14.31
CA LEU A 208 -9.71 -5.53 -13.49
C LEU A 208 -9.32 -5.27 -12.02
N ILE A 209 -10.26 -5.40 -11.09
CA ILE A 209 -9.96 -5.50 -9.66
C ILE A 209 -10.42 -6.87 -9.20
N SER A 210 -9.49 -7.69 -8.72
CA SER A 210 -9.80 -8.93 -8.01
C SER A 210 -9.97 -8.66 -6.52
N THR A 211 -10.89 -9.38 -5.89
CA THR A 211 -11.22 -9.21 -4.47
C THR A 211 -11.53 -10.56 -3.84
N LEU A 212 -10.99 -10.83 -2.67
CA LEU A 212 -11.40 -11.91 -1.79
C LEU A 212 -12.72 -11.51 -1.11
N ALA A 213 -13.79 -12.25 -1.32
CA ALA A 213 -15.11 -11.92 -0.80
C ALA A 213 -15.67 -13.06 0.06
N LEU A 214 -16.35 -12.70 1.16
CA LEU A 214 -16.80 -13.65 2.18
C LEU A 214 -18.32 -13.55 2.39
N ALA A 215 -18.99 -14.69 2.36
CA ALA A 215 -20.42 -14.84 2.66
C ALA A 215 -20.66 -16.08 3.55
N GLY A 216 -20.58 -15.91 4.86
CA GLY A 216 -20.60 -17.01 5.81
C GLY A 216 -19.38 -17.91 5.62
N THR A 217 -19.57 -19.19 5.30
CA THR A 217 -18.49 -20.15 5.00
C THR A 217 -18.13 -20.22 3.51
N THR A 218 -18.81 -19.44 2.67
CA THR A 218 -18.47 -19.33 1.24
C THR A 218 -17.46 -18.25 1.03
N THR A 219 -16.37 -18.59 0.35
CA THR A 219 -15.32 -17.67 -0.09
C THR A 219 -15.37 -17.55 -1.60
N ARG A 220 -15.25 -16.33 -2.13
CA ARG A 220 -15.22 -16.05 -3.57
C ARG A 220 -14.00 -15.24 -3.92
N LEU A 221 -13.47 -15.47 -5.11
CA LEU A 221 -12.60 -14.51 -5.80
C LEU A 221 -13.47 -13.81 -6.84
N GLU A 222 -13.74 -12.53 -6.57
CA GLU A 222 -14.62 -11.68 -7.37
C GLU A 222 -13.82 -10.75 -8.27
N ILE A 223 -14.34 -10.45 -9.45
CA ILE A 223 -13.71 -9.54 -10.41
C ILE A 223 -14.67 -8.41 -10.75
N ASN A 224 -14.30 -7.18 -10.44
CA ASN A 224 -14.94 -6.00 -11.01
C ASN A 224 -14.15 -5.56 -12.25
N ARG A 225 -14.84 -5.14 -13.31
CA ARG A 225 -14.28 -4.74 -14.60
C ARG A 225 -14.61 -3.30 -14.93
N SER A 226 -13.67 -2.59 -15.57
CA SER A 226 -13.88 -1.19 -15.98
C SER A 226 -13.16 -0.89 -17.30
N PRO A 227 -13.78 -0.17 -18.26
CA PRO A 227 -13.09 0.26 -19.48
C PRO A 227 -12.17 1.48 -19.26
N ASP A 228 -12.37 2.24 -18.20
CA ASP A 228 -11.72 3.55 -17.98
C ASP A 228 -11.05 3.68 -16.59
N GLY A 229 -11.14 2.64 -15.74
CA GLY A 229 -10.66 2.63 -14.35
C GLY A 229 -11.52 3.44 -13.39
N PHE A 230 -12.61 4.06 -13.87
CA PHE A 230 -13.53 4.84 -13.04
C PHE A 230 -14.96 4.30 -13.05
N THR A 231 -15.44 3.84 -14.20
CA THR A 231 -16.79 3.26 -14.35
C THR A 231 -16.71 1.75 -14.20
N TRP A 232 -17.08 1.24 -13.04
CA TRP A 232 -16.97 -0.18 -12.70
C TRP A 232 -18.30 -0.90 -12.86
N GLY A 233 -18.25 -2.11 -13.46
CA GLY A 233 -19.35 -3.07 -13.46
C GLY A 233 -19.50 -3.77 -12.11
N SER A 234 -20.64 -4.41 -11.87
CA SER A 234 -20.82 -5.29 -10.71
C SER A 234 -19.83 -6.45 -10.73
N ALA A 235 -19.50 -6.99 -9.55
CA ALA A 235 -18.59 -8.11 -9.40
C ALA A 235 -19.10 -9.36 -10.16
N LEU A 236 -18.16 -10.05 -10.80
CA LEU A 236 -18.32 -11.35 -11.44
C LEU A 236 -17.51 -12.38 -10.64
N THR A 237 -18.11 -13.52 -10.31
CA THR A 237 -17.42 -14.56 -9.56
C THR A 237 -16.47 -15.34 -10.48
N ALA A 238 -15.17 -15.22 -10.25
CA ALA A 238 -14.15 -16.02 -10.90
C ALA A 238 -14.09 -17.45 -10.33
N LEU A 239 -14.02 -17.54 -9.00
CA LEU A 239 -13.95 -18.80 -8.25
C LEU A 239 -14.84 -18.71 -7.01
N GLU A 240 -15.47 -19.81 -6.65
CA GLU A 240 -16.28 -19.93 -5.45
C GLU A 240 -16.03 -21.28 -4.79
N GLU A 241 -15.85 -21.27 -3.47
CA GLU A 241 -15.78 -22.49 -2.68
C GLU A 241 -16.39 -22.28 -1.29
N ARG A 242 -16.97 -23.36 -0.77
CA ARG A 242 -17.49 -23.40 0.59
C ARG A 242 -16.56 -24.23 1.47
N ALA A 243 -15.87 -23.57 2.38
CA ALA A 243 -15.06 -24.22 3.40
C ALA A 243 -15.92 -24.88 4.48
N ALA A 244 -15.43 -25.97 5.07
CA ALA A 244 -16.06 -26.58 6.24
C ALA A 244 -15.96 -25.66 7.48
N GLN A 245 -14.84 -24.97 7.60
CA GLN A 245 -14.54 -23.95 8.63
C GLN A 245 -13.61 -22.88 8.03
N GLY A 246 -13.71 -21.64 8.51
CA GLY A 246 -12.84 -20.55 8.09
C GLY A 246 -13.10 -20.08 6.66
N VAL A 247 -12.02 -19.81 5.93
CA VAL A 247 -12.03 -19.36 4.54
C VAL A 247 -11.40 -20.41 3.63
N ALA A 248 -11.91 -20.55 2.39
CA ALA A 248 -11.34 -21.46 1.41
C ALA A 248 -10.13 -20.84 0.70
N PHE A 249 -10.20 -19.56 0.38
CA PHE A 249 -9.16 -18.81 -0.32
C PHE A 249 -8.59 -17.70 0.56
N ASP A 250 -7.32 -17.36 0.34
CA ASP A 250 -6.64 -16.22 0.98
C ASP A 250 -5.54 -15.67 0.07
N LYS A 251 -5.12 -14.41 0.29
CA LYS A 251 -3.97 -13.77 -0.34
C LYS A 251 -3.93 -13.92 -1.87
N ASN A 252 -5.04 -13.57 -2.53
CA ASN A 252 -5.09 -13.54 -3.99
C ASN A 252 -4.23 -12.41 -4.56
N TRP A 253 -3.68 -12.63 -5.75
CA TRP A 253 -3.02 -11.61 -6.56
C TRP A 253 -3.38 -11.76 -8.04
N LEU A 254 -3.50 -10.63 -8.75
CA LEU A 254 -3.90 -10.57 -10.15
C LEU A 254 -2.79 -9.87 -10.97
N ALA A 255 -2.39 -10.49 -12.08
CA ALA A 255 -1.51 -9.87 -13.07
C ALA A 255 -1.92 -10.28 -14.47
N CYS A 256 -1.81 -9.36 -15.45
CA CYS A 256 -2.11 -9.64 -16.86
C CYS A 256 -0.84 -9.51 -17.71
N ASP A 257 -0.69 -10.38 -18.70
CA ASP A 257 0.37 -10.30 -19.69
C ASP A 257 0.05 -9.19 -20.71
N ASN A 258 0.74 -8.07 -20.55
CA ASN A 258 0.56 -6.88 -21.38
C ASN A 258 1.61 -6.75 -22.50
N THR A 259 2.43 -7.78 -22.72
CA THR A 259 3.44 -7.78 -23.75
C THR A 259 2.88 -8.30 -25.07
N SER A 260 2.70 -7.45 -26.05
CA SER A 260 2.08 -7.80 -27.35
C SER A 260 2.83 -8.87 -28.14
N SER A 261 4.11 -9.12 -27.85
CA SER A 261 4.91 -10.19 -28.46
C SER A 261 4.86 -11.50 -27.68
N SER A 262 4.24 -11.53 -26.50
CA SER A 262 4.08 -12.75 -25.71
C SER A 262 3.07 -13.70 -26.36
N PRO A 263 3.30 -15.02 -26.29
CA PRO A 263 2.29 -16.01 -26.72
C PRO A 263 1.01 -15.98 -25.88
N PHE A 264 1.05 -15.36 -24.72
CA PHE A 264 -0.07 -15.25 -23.77
C PHE A 264 -0.59 -13.80 -23.62
N PHE A 265 -0.34 -12.94 -24.61
CA PHE A 265 -0.80 -11.54 -24.57
C PHE A 265 -2.32 -11.45 -24.29
N GLY A 266 -2.69 -10.72 -23.23
CA GLY A 266 -4.05 -10.57 -22.75
C GLY A 266 -4.50 -11.64 -21.75
N ARG A 267 -3.67 -12.64 -21.45
CA ARG A 267 -3.97 -13.58 -20.37
C ARG A 267 -3.77 -12.92 -19.02
N CYS A 268 -4.82 -12.95 -18.19
CA CYS A 268 -4.77 -12.50 -16.81
C CYS A 268 -4.71 -13.70 -15.86
N TYR A 269 -3.77 -13.69 -14.93
CA TYR A 269 -3.54 -14.76 -13.96
C TYR A 269 -4.04 -14.32 -12.58
N LEU A 270 -4.90 -15.14 -11.99
CA LEU A 270 -5.38 -15.02 -10.62
C LEU A 270 -4.71 -16.11 -9.79
N VAL A 271 -3.69 -15.72 -9.02
CA VAL A 271 -2.93 -16.63 -8.15
C VAL A 271 -3.40 -16.43 -6.72
N TYR A 272 -3.52 -17.50 -5.94
CA TYR A 272 -4.04 -17.42 -4.59
C TYR A 272 -3.58 -18.59 -3.71
N THR A 273 -3.72 -18.43 -2.40
CA THR A 273 -3.57 -19.49 -1.40
C THR A 273 -4.91 -20.17 -1.19
N HIS A 274 -4.99 -21.49 -1.39
CA HIS A 274 -6.14 -22.32 -1.07
C HIS A 274 -6.00 -22.83 0.38
N SER A 275 -6.50 -22.05 1.32
CA SER A 275 -6.32 -22.29 2.75
C SER A 275 -7.02 -23.53 3.25
N ALA A 276 -8.13 -23.93 2.60
CA ALA A 276 -8.82 -25.17 2.92
C ALA A 276 -8.02 -26.44 2.55
N ASP A 277 -7.01 -26.36 1.65
CA ASP A 277 -6.09 -27.45 1.32
C ASP A 277 -4.65 -27.14 1.74
N ARG A 278 -4.43 -26.96 3.03
CA ARG A 278 -3.08 -26.81 3.63
C ARG A 278 -2.25 -25.68 2.98
N ASP A 279 -2.89 -24.56 2.70
CA ASP A 279 -2.28 -23.42 2.02
C ASP A 279 -1.62 -23.80 0.68
N MET A 280 -2.36 -24.58 -0.13
CA MET A 280 -1.99 -24.91 -1.51
C MET A 280 -1.95 -23.64 -2.34
N LEU A 281 -0.89 -23.45 -3.12
CA LEU A 281 -0.87 -22.39 -4.12
C LEU A 281 -1.53 -22.85 -5.41
N ALA A 282 -2.47 -22.04 -5.92
CA ALA A 282 -3.18 -22.31 -7.15
C ALA A 282 -3.25 -21.08 -8.06
N VAL A 283 -3.44 -21.32 -9.35
CA VAL A 283 -3.66 -20.30 -10.37
C VAL A 283 -4.87 -20.65 -11.22
N ALA A 284 -5.68 -19.64 -11.52
CA ALA A 284 -6.64 -19.68 -12.63
C ALA A 284 -6.30 -18.52 -13.59
N TRP A 285 -6.67 -18.63 -14.85
CA TRP A 285 -6.46 -17.57 -15.81
C TRP A 285 -7.71 -17.28 -16.63
N SER A 286 -7.74 -16.08 -17.18
CA SER A 286 -8.75 -15.59 -18.11
C SER A 286 -8.07 -15.11 -19.40
N ASP A 287 -8.64 -15.51 -20.55
CA ASP A 287 -8.20 -15.09 -21.88
C ASP A 287 -9.23 -14.14 -22.55
N ASP A 288 -10.20 -13.62 -21.81
CA ASP A 288 -11.33 -12.84 -22.31
C ASP A 288 -11.61 -11.55 -21.51
N GLY A 289 -10.55 -11.01 -20.89
CA GLY A 289 -10.65 -9.80 -20.09
C GLY A 289 -11.37 -9.99 -18.76
N GLY A 290 -11.28 -11.17 -18.15
CA GLY A 290 -11.87 -11.46 -16.84
C GLY A 290 -13.36 -11.81 -16.86
N LEU A 291 -13.92 -12.16 -18.00
CA LEU A 291 -15.32 -12.62 -18.11
C LEU A 291 -15.49 -14.07 -17.68
N THR A 292 -14.57 -14.93 -18.13
CA THR A 292 -14.52 -16.34 -17.74
C THR A 292 -13.14 -16.75 -17.25
N TRP A 293 -13.07 -17.77 -16.40
CA TRP A 293 -11.83 -18.23 -15.77
C TRP A 293 -11.66 -19.73 -15.95
N SER A 294 -10.41 -20.17 -16.12
CA SER A 294 -10.07 -21.58 -16.19
C SER A 294 -10.35 -22.30 -14.87
N LEU A 295 -10.39 -23.62 -14.90
CA LEU A 295 -10.28 -24.39 -13.67
C LEU A 295 -8.91 -24.11 -13.02
N PRO A 296 -8.84 -24.11 -11.67
CA PRO A 296 -7.59 -23.92 -10.95
C PRO A 296 -6.55 -25.00 -11.25
N VAL A 297 -5.30 -24.57 -11.38
CA VAL A 297 -4.13 -25.45 -11.51
C VAL A 297 -3.29 -25.33 -10.24
N ASP A 298 -2.96 -26.47 -9.61
CA ASP A 298 -2.09 -26.58 -8.44
C ASP A 298 -0.63 -26.34 -8.85
N LEU A 299 0.07 -25.43 -8.16
CA LEU A 299 1.49 -25.17 -8.36
C LEU A 299 2.41 -26.25 -7.76
N GLY A 300 1.86 -27.27 -7.12
CA GLY A 300 2.62 -28.29 -6.39
C GLY A 300 3.21 -27.81 -5.06
N VAL A 301 2.67 -26.72 -4.50
CA VAL A 301 3.17 -26.08 -3.27
C VAL A 301 2.12 -26.18 -2.17
N ARG A 302 2.56 -26.47 -0.94
CA ARG A 302 1.75 -26.44 0.28
C ARG A 302 2.43 -25.58 1.33
N GLY A 303 1.65 -24.81 2.09
CA GLY A 303 2.15 -23.86 3.08
C GLY A 303 2.70 -22.56 2.46
N GLY A 304 2.25 -22.21 1.26
CA GLY A 304 2.62 -20.98 0.57
C GLY A 304 1.62 -19.86 0.85
N VAL A 305 2.09 -18.65 1.16
CA VAL A 305 1.25 -17.46 1.39
C VAL A 305 1.85 -16.20 0.78
N GLY A 306 1.02 -15.20 0.50
CA GLY A 306 1.47 -13.90 -0.01
C GLY A 306 2.08 -14.01 -1.41
N VAL A 307 1.32 -14.56 -2.32
CA VAL A 307 1.69 -14.81 -3.73
C VAL A 307 1.85 -13.50 -4.50
N PHE A 308 2.90 -13.40 -5.32
CA PHE A 308 3.14 -12.24 -6.17
C PHE A 308 3.59 -12.70 -7.56
N PRO A 309 2.69 -12.72 -8.57
CA PRO A 309 3.04 -13.11 -9.94
C PRO A 309 3.78 -12.00 -10.66
N ALA A 310 4.85 -12.36 -11.38
CA ALA A 310 5.63 -11.51 -12.26
C ALA A 310 5.74 -12.15 -13.64
N ILE A 311 5.43 -11.41 -14.71
CA ILE A 311 5.32 -11.93 -16.07
C ILE A 311 6.37 -11.26 -16.95
N ARG A 312 7.20 -12.08 -17.59
CA ARG A 312 8.23 -11.63 -18.52
C ARG A 312 7.68 -11.48 -19.95
N SER A 313 8.33 -10.65 -20.75
CA SER A 313 7.95 -10.41 -22.17
C SER A 313 7.93 -11.66 -23.06
N THR A 314 8.53 -12.76 -22.61
CA THR A 314 8.47 -14.08 -23.27
C THR A 314 7.26 -14.91 -22.86
N GLY A 315 6.43 -14.42 -21.95
CA GLY A 315 5.29 -15.14 -21.37
C GLY A 315 5.64 -16.02 -20.17
N ASP A 316 6.92 -16.06 -19.76
CA ASP A 316 7.29 -16.77 -18.53
C ASP A 316 6.64 -16.13 -17.31
N LEU A 317 5.94 -16.92 -16.53
CA LEU A 317 5.28 -16.53 -15.27
C LEU A 317 6.10 -17.06 -14.09
N VAL A 318 6.52 -16.17 -13.21
CA VAL A 318 7.13 -16.50 -11.92
C VAL A 318 6.22 -16.02 -10.81
N VAL A 319 5.91 -16.89 -9.87
CA VAL A 319 5.18 -16.54 -8.64
C VAL A 319 6.15 -16.59 -7.49
N VAL A 320 6.34 -15.45 -6.81
CA VAL A 320 7.15 -15.33 -5.59
C VAL A 320 6.21 -15.35 -4.39
N TYR A 321 6.58 -16.06 -3.34
CA TYR A 321 5.75 -16.24 -2.14
C TYR A 321 6.60 -16.56 -0.90
N LEU A 322 5.98 -16.45 0.28
CA LEU A 322 6.51 -16.97 1.53
C LEU A 322 6.10 -18.43 1.70
N LEU A 323 7.07 -19.34 1.76
CA LEU A 323 6.84 -20.74 2.11
C LEU A 323 6.98 -20.90 3.63
N GLN A 324 5.89 -21.32 4.30
CA GLN A 324 5.83 -21.44 5.77
C GLN A 324 6.10 -22.87 6.29
N THR A 325 6.15 -23.86 5.40
CA THR A 325 6.38 -25.27 5.76
C THR A 325 7.64 -25.83 5.10
N GLY A 326 8.27 -26.80 5.74
CA GLY A 326 9.46 -27.44 5.19
C GLY A 326 10.68 -26.48 5.17
N GLN A 327 11.05 -26.02 3.98
CA GLN A 327 12.16 -25.07 3.80
C GLN A 327 11.65 -23.62 3.93
N PHE A 328 11.35 -23.19 5.15
CA PHE A 328 10.86 -21.85 5.43
C PHE A 328 11.70 -20.76 4.73
N GLY A 329 11.04 -19.88 3.98
CA GLY A 329 11.75 -18.84 3.24
C GLY A 329 10.98 -18.23 2.07
N ILE A 330 11.59 -17.22 1.45
CA ILE A 330 11.09 -16.65 0.20
C ILE A 330 11.43 -17.63 -0.93
N THR A 331 10.41 -17.98 -1.69
CA THR A 331 10.44 -19.07 -2.68
C THR A 331 9.79 -18.61 -3.98
N ALA A 332 10.19 -19.17 -5.10
CA ALA A 332 9.60 -18.94 -6.41
C ALA A 332 9.19 -20.24 -7.09
N SER A 333 8.05 -20.23 -7.76
CA SER A 333 7.61 -21.24 -8.73
C SER A 333 7.54 -20.62 -10.11
N ARG A 334 7.85 -21.38 -11.16
CA ARG A 334 7.88 -20.90 -12.55
C ARG A 334 7.05 -21.77 -13.47
N SER A 335 6.34 -21.11 -14.40
CA SER A 335 5.69 -21.70 -15.56
C SER A 335 6.19 -21.02 -16.84
N THR A 336 6.37 -21.80 -17.93
CA THR A 336 6.74 -21.29 -19.26
C THR A 336 5.69 -21.54 -20.32
N ASP A 337 4.57 -22.10 -19.93
CA ASP A 337 3.46 -22.50 -20.80
C ASP A 337 2.13 -21.82 -20.41
N GLY A 338 2.22 -20.62 -19.85
CA GLY A 338 1.06 -19.82 -19.51
C GLY A 338 0.29 -20.31 -18.28
N GLY A 339 0.97 -20.91 -17.31
CA GLY A 339 0.38 -21.35 -16.05
C GLY A 339 -0.13 -22.80 -16.05
N VAL A 340 0.01 -23.53 -17.16
CA VAL A 340 -0.52 -24.89 -17.31
C VAL A 340 0.30 -25.90 -16.53
N THR A 341 1.65 -25.80 -16.63
CA THR A 341 2.56 -26.66 -15.85
C THR A 341 3.58 -25.83 -15.07
N TRP A 342 4.07 -26.40 -13.98
CA TRP A 342 4.95 -25.72 -13.03
C TRP A 342 6.19 -26.56 -12.74
N VAL A 343 7.36 -25.92 -12.73
CA VAL A 343 8.61 -26.56 -12.31
C VAL A 343 8.71 -26.57 -10.79
N ALA A 344 9.56 -27.45 -10.25
CA ALA A 344 9.80 -27.54 -8.82
C ALA A 344 10.17 -26.17 -8.21
N PRO A 345 9.64 -25.83 -7.05
CA PRO A 345 9.93 -24.55 -6.37
C PRO A 345 11.43 -24.37 -6.09
N VAL A 346 11.89 -23.12 -6.20
CA VAL A 346 13.25 -22.73 -5.87
C VAL A 346 13.24 -21.74 -4.72
N ARG A 347 13.97 -22.04 -3.65
CA ARG A 347 14.11 -21.12 -2.52
C ARG A 347 15.06 -19.98 -2.90
N ILE A 348 14.56 -18.73 -2.90
CA ILE A 348 15.33 -17.51 -3.12
C ILE A 348 16.21 -17.22 -1.92
N ALA A 349 15.63 -17.27 -0.71
CA ALA A 349 16.33 -17.04 0.53
C ALA A 349 15.69 -17.79 1.70
N PRO A 350 16.48 -18.37 2.62
CA PRO A 350 15.97 -18.68 3.95
C PRO A 350 15.66 -17.37 4.67
N ILE A 351 14.63 -17.33 5.51
CA ILE A 351 14.33 -16.18 6.35
C ILE A 351 13.99 -16.63 7.77
N ASP A 352 14.16 -15.71 8.72
CA ASP A 352 13.75 -15.92 10.13
C ASP A 352 12.28 -15.51 10.37
N GLY A 353 11.57 -15.03 9.33
CA GLY A 353 10.18 -14.60 9.38
C GLY A 353 10.00 -13.15 9.81
N GLY A 354 11.08 -12.38 9.85
CA GLY A 354 11.14 -11.01 10.35
C GLY A 354 11.32 -10.92 11.87
N CYS A 355 11.98 -9.86 12.30
CA CYS A 355 12.10 -9.53 13.72
C CYS A 355 10.81 -8.81 14.12
N ALA A 356 10.00 -9.43 14.98
CA ALA A 356 8.69 -8.92 15.34
C ALA A 356 8.77 -7.50 15.92
N ILE A 357 8.07 -6.57 15.31
CA ILE A 357 7.76 -5.28 15.92
C ILE A 357 6.62 -5.52 16.89
N ARG A 358 6.87 -5.30 18.17
CA ARG A 358 5.89 -5.59 19.23
C ARG A 358 4.55 -4.89 18.93
N ASP A 359 3.47 -5.66 19.01
CA ASP A 359 2.08 -5.21 18.79
C ASP A 359 1.78 -4.68 17.37
N PHE A 360 2.69 -4.87 16.41
CA PHE A 360 2.48 -4.50 15.00
C PHE A 360 2.33 -5.74 14.12
N ARG A 361 1.32 -5.74 13.26
CA ARG A 361 1.11 -6.76 12.24
C ARG A 361 2.04 -6.49 11.06
N GLY A 362 3.08 -7.32 10.90
CA GLY A 362 4.05 -7.22 9.81
C GLY A 362 4.52 -8.60 9.41
N PHE A 363 3.89 -9.18 8.39
CA PHE A 363 4.32 -10.45 7.82
C PHE A 363 5.40 -10.22 6.76
N SER A 364 6.38 -11.12 6.66
CA SER A 364 7.43 -11.05 5.64
C SER A 364 6.93 -11.44 4.25
N LEU A 365 5.84 -10.83 3.79
CA LEU A 365 5.32 -11.06 2.46
C LEU A 365 6.25 -10.44 1.42
N PRO A 366 6.54 -11.16 0.31
CA PRO A 366 7.36 -10.62 -0.77
C PRO A 366 6.56 -9.68 -1.69
N SER A 367 7.29 -8.93 -2.50
CA SER A 367 6.79 -8.22 -3.67
C SER A 367 7.73 -8.51 -4.84
N ALA A 368 7.24 -8.58 -6.08
CA ALA A 368 8.05 -8.95 -7.24
C ALA A 368 7.69 -8.15 -8.48
N GLU A 369 8.69 -7.94 -9.35
CA GLU A 369 8.53 -7.23 -10.62
C GLU A 369 9.52 -7.75 -11.67
N VAL A 370 9.31 -7.38 -12.94
CA VAL A 370 10.21 -7.67 -14.05
C VAL A 370 10.73 -6.38 -14.65
N ASP A 371 12.05 -6.27 -14.82
CA ASP A 371 12.65 -5.11 -15.47
C ASP A 371 12.60 -5.21 -17.03
N PRO A 372 12.84 -4.11 -17.75
CA PRO A 372 12.78 -4.10 -19.23
C PRO A 372 13.75 -5.08 -19.91
N THR A 373 14.75 -5.57 -19.20
CA THR A 373 15.69 -6.60 -19.72
C THR A 373 15.14 -8.01 -19.56
N GLY A 374 13.98 -8.18 -18.90
CA GLY A 374 13.36 -9.45 -18.58
C GLY A 374 13.92 -10.10 -17.31
N ARG A 375 14.66 -9.38 -16.49
CA ARG A 375 15.17 -9.87 -15.20
C ARG A 375 14.10 -9.72 -14.14
N PHE A 376 13.83 -10.80 -13.41
CA PHE A 376 12.95 -10.82 -12.24
C PHE A 376 13.63 -10.19 -11.03
N TRP A 377 12.87 -9.47 -10.25
CA TRP A 377 13.23 -8.89 -8.97
C TRP A 377 12.25 -9.36 -7.91
N ALA A 378 12.76 -9.77 -6.76
CA ALA A 378 11.98 -10.06 -5.56
C ALA A 378 12.47 -9.18 -4.41
N ALA A 379 11.54 -8.59 -3.66
CA ALA A 379 11.81 -7.79 -2.47
C ALA A 379 11.04 -8.34 -1.28
N TRP A 380 11.65 -8.38 -0.10
CA TRP A 380 11.02 -8.82 1.15
C TRP A 380 11.71 -8.18 2.34
N HIS A 381 11.15 -8.32 3.52
CA HIS A 381 11.86 -7.98 4.75
C HIS A 381 12.15 -9.22 5.58
N ASP A 382 13.23 -9.15 6.36
CA ASP A 382 13.63 -10.15 7.32
C ASP A 382 14.48 -9.52 8.44
N CYS A 383 14.86 -10.26 9.44
CA CYS A 383 15.85 -9.81 10.41
C CYS A 383 17.12 -9.34 9.67
N ALA A 384 17.69 -8.22 10.07
CA ALA A 384 18.84 -7.60 9.40
C ALA A 384 20.09 -8.50 9.37
N SER A 385 20.16 -9.44 10.31
CA SER A 385 21.11 -10.56 10.38
C SER A 385 20.58 -11.59 11.39
N PRO A 386 21.09 -12.83 11.39
CA PRO A 386 20.71 -13.82 12.40
C PRO A 386 20.90 -13.27 13.82
N GLY A 387 19.84 -13.32 14.64
CA GLY A 387 19.82 -12.78 16.00
C GLY A 387 19.72 -11.26 16.14
N ALA A 388 19.53 -10.53 15.04
CA ALA A 388 19.23 -9.09 15.09
C ALA A 388 17.87 -8.83 15.75
N SER A 389 17.70 -7.63 16.32
CA SER A 389 16.43 -7.15 16.87
C SER A 389 15.70 -6.16 15.93
N SER A 390 16.21 -5.96 14.73
CA SER A 390 15.65 -5.05 13.73
C SER A 390 15.57 -5.69 12.36
N ASN A 391 14.59 -5.26 11.57
CA ASN A 391 14.40 -5.73 10.22
C ASN A 391 15.21 -4.95 9.19
N ALA A 392 15.47 -5.59 8.05
CA ALA A 392 15.93 -4.93 6.83
C ALA A 392 15.10 -5.40 5.63
N VAL A 393 15.02 -4.57 4.62
CA VAL A 393 14.51 -4.94 3.31
C VAL A 393 15.65 -5.51 2.48
N PHE A 394 15.38 -6.63 1.85
CA PHE A 394 16.31 -7.33 0.94
C PHE A 394 15.72 -7.39 -0.46
N VAL A 395 16.60 -7.54 -1.44
CA VAL A 395 16.26 -7.87 -2.84
C VAL A 395 17.12 -9.02 -3.32
N ALA A 396 16.56 -9.81 -4.24
CA ALA A 396 17.30 -10.74 -5.08
C ALA A 396 16.79 -10.64 -6.51
N THR A 397 17.62 -11.01 -7.47
CA THR A 397 17.30 -10.96 -8.90
C THR A 397 17.55 -12.29 -9.58
N SER A 398 16.83 -12.54 -10.67
CA SER A 398 16.99 -13.74 -11.49
C SER A 398 16.80 -13.42 -12.97
N ALA A 399 17.68 -13.97 -13.81
CA ALA A 399 17.55 -13.83 -15.26
C ALA A 399 16.53 -14.81 -15.87
N ASP A 400 16.20 -15.88 -15.15
CA ASP A 400 15.40 -17.00 -15.67
C ASP A 400 14.29 -17.48 -14.74
N GLY A 401 14.16 -16.90 -13.53
CA GLY A 401 13.24 -17.31 -12.49
C GLY A 401 13.60 -18.62 -11.78
N ALA A 402 14.68 -19.28 -12.19
CA ALA A 402 15.15 -20.55 -11.64
C ALA A 402 16.42 -20.41 -10.79
N GLN A 403 17.31 -19.50 -11.17
CA GLN A 403 18.52 -19.19 -10.41
C GLN A 403 18.48 -17.74 -9.92
N TRP A 404 18.63 -17.55 -8.62
CA TRP A 404 18.53 -16.25 -7.96
C TRP A 404 19.88 -15.81 -7.39
N SER A 405 20.14 -14.51 -7.45
CA SER A 405 21.30 -13.91 -6.80
C SER A 405 21.20 -14.09 -5.27
N PRO A 406 22.32 -14.05 -4.55
CA PRO A 406 22.29 -13.87 -3.10
C PRO A 406 21.48 -12.63 -2.71
N PRO A 407 20.79 -12.63 -1.55
CA PRO A 407 20.08 -11.46 -1.03
C PRO A 407 21.00 -10.26 -0.82
N ILE A 408 20.54 -9.08 -1.22
CA ILE A 408 21.24 -7.81 -1.03
C ILE A 408 20.37 -6.91 -0.15
N ALA A 409 20.94 -6.41 0.95
CA ALA A 409 20.24 -5.51 1.85
C ALA A 409 20.10 -4.10 1.24
N VAL A 410 18.87 -3.66 1.07
CA VAL A 410 18.48 -2.32 0.60
C VAL A 410 18.54 -1.31 1.75
N THR A 411 18.01 -1.69 2.91
CA THR A 411 17.92 -0.82 4.09
C THR A 411 18.81 -1.35 5.20
N ARG A 412 19.93 -0.72 5.47
CA ARG A 412 20.85 -1.14 6.53
C ARG A 412 20.53 -0.40 7.84
N GLY A 413 20.37 -1.16 8.95
CA GLY A 413 20.18 -0.61 10.30
C GLY A 413 18.91 0.22 10.48
N ARG A 414 17.83 -0.13 9.77
CA ARG A 414 16.60 0.70 9.70
C ARG A 414 15.38 -0.14 10.02
N ASP A 415 15.18 -0.87 10.86
CA ASP A 415 13.93 -1.60 11.20
C ASP A 415 12.79 -1.40 10.16
N ALA A 416 13.03 -1.88 8.94
CA ALA A 416 12.22 -1.66 7.74
C ALA A 416 11.42 -2.93 7.40
N VAL A 417 10.12 -2.78 7.16
CA VAL A 417 9.17 -3.89 6.92
C VAL A 417 8.21 -3.58 5.77
N LEU A 418 7.54 -4.60 5.27
CA LEU A 418 6.46 -4.52 4.26
C LEU A 418 6.90 -3.72 3.01
N PRO A 419 7.92 -4.20 2.27
CA PRO A 419 8.36 -3.54 1.06
C PRO A 419 7.38 -3.77 -0.10
N ALA A 420 7.24 -2.74 -0.95
CA ALA A 420 6.72 -2.85 -2.29
C ALA A 420 7.77 -2.42 -3.29
N ILE A 421 7.92 -3.17 -4.38
CA ILE A 421 8.83 -2.87 -5.47
C ILE A 421 8.05 -2.42 -6.70
N GLY A 422 8.57 -1.40 -7.40
CA GLY A 422 8.08 -0.98 -8.70
C GLY A 422 9.27 -0.68 -9.62
N ILE A 423 9.14 -1.00 -10.90
CA ILE A 423 10.21 -0.80 -11.89
C ILE A 423 9.69 0.08 -13.04
N ASP A 424 10.48 1.07 -13.42
CA ASP A 424 10.17 1.91 -14.58
C ASP A 424 10.34 1.10 -15.87
N PRO A 425 9.26 0.83 -16.61
CA PRO A 425 9.34 0.01 -17.81
C PRO A 425 10.16 0.65 -18.94
N ALA A 426 10.43 1.96 -18.87
CA ALA A 426 11.22 2.65 -19.88
C ALA A 426 12.73 2.67 -19.58
N THR A 427 13.13 2.73 -18.31
CA THR A 427 14.52 2.97 -17.91
C THR A 427 15.12 1.85 -17.06
N GLY A 428 14.31 0.95 -16.51
CA GLY A 428 14.73 -0.08 -15.56
C GLY A 428 15.10 0.47 -14.17
N ARG A 429 14.79 1.73 -13.86
CA ARG A 429 14.95 2.27 -12.51
C ARG A 429 14.00 1.55 -11.55
N VAL A 430 14.52 1.18 -10.40
CA VAL A 430 13.77 0.45 -9.37
C VAL A 430 13.45 1.37 -8.20
N ALA A 431 12.23 1.34 -7.73
CA ALA A 431 11.79 2.01 -6.52
C ALA A 431 11.30 1.00 -5.50
N ILE A 432 11.68 1.17 -4.24
CA ILE A 432 11.14 0.40 -3.13
C ILE A 432 10.60 1.36 -2.08
N ALA A 433 9.31 1.24 -1.81
CA ALA A 433 8.68 1.85 -0.65
C ALA A 433 8.56 0.81 0.47
N TYR A 434 8.68 1.24 1.72
CA TYR A 434 8.61 0.37 2.89
C TYR A 434 8.14 1.14 4.13
N MET A 435 7.65 0.42 5.11
CA MET A 435 7.35 0.96 6.42
C MET A 435 8.60 0.88 7.31
N ARG A 436 8.89 1.95 8.04
CA ARG A 436 10.01 2.00 8.96
C ARG A 436 9.53 2.19 10.38
N SER A 437 9.90 1.26 11.27
CA SER A 437 9.67 1.40 12.70
C SER A 437 10.65 2.39 13.34
N ARG A 438 10.12 3.27 14.18
CA ARG A 438 10.87 4.25 14.98
C ARG A 438 10.28 4.31 16.38
N PRO A 439 10.99 4.86 17.38
CA PRO A 439 10.44 5.06 18.73
C PRO A 439 9.13 5.87 18.75
N ALA A 440 8.96 6.79 17.80
CA ALA A 440 7.76 7.64 17.68
C ALA A 440 6.57 6.95 16.99
N GLY A 441 6.79 5.83 16.27
CA GLY A 441 5.78 5.15 15.47
C GLY A 441 6.32 4.64 14.14
N ILE A 442 5.43 4.41 13.21
CA ILE A 442 5.77 3.96 11.85
C ILE A 442 5.85 5.16 10.90
N ASP A 443 6.88 5.21 10.09
CA ASP A 443 7.00 6.11 8.92
C ASP A 443 6.89 5.29 7.63
N VAL A 444 6.57 5.94 6.52
CA VAL A 444 6.69 5.37 5.16
C VAL A 444 7.86 6.06 4.46
N GLU A 445 8.76 5.26 3.91
CA GLU A 445 9.97 5.74 3.22
C GLU A 445 10.05 5.15 1.80
N LEU A 446 10.73 5.87 0.91
CA LEU A 446 11.00 5.50 -0.47
C LEU A 446 12.50 5.60 -0.76
N THR A 447 13.05 4.58 -1.42
CA THR A 447 14.42 4.60 -1.98
C THR A 447 14.38 4.18 -3.44
N VAL A 448 15.35 4.64 -4.23
CA VAL A 448 15.40 4.41 -5.68
C VAL A 448 16.80 3.93 -6.08
N SER A 449 16.83 2.97 -7.01
CA SER A 449 18.05 2.46 -7.65
C SER A 449 18.03 2.76 -9.16
N PRO A 450 19.18 2.97 -9.81
CA PRO A 450 19.28 3.05 -11.27
C PRO A 450 19.05 1.72 -12.00
N GLY A 451 18.64 0.65 -11.29
CA GLY A 451 18.49 -0.72 -11.83
C GLY A 451 19.65 -1.67 -11.44
N ALA A 452 20.49 -1.24 -10.50
CA ALA A 452 21.56 -2.04 -9.91
C ALA A 452 21.21 -2.37 -8.45
N PRO A 453 21.09 -3.66 -8.07
CA PRO A 453 20.61 -4.04 -6.76
C PRO A 453 21.53 -3.63 -5.60
N GLU A 454 22.78 -3.28 -5.90
CA GLU A 454 23.77 -2.82 -4.90
C GLU A 454 23.72 -1.32 -4.62
N THR A 455 23.02 -0.54 -5.46
CA THR A 455 23.06 0.93 -5.44
C THR A 455 21.69 1.53 -5.15
N TRP A 456 21.54 2.20 -4.01
CA TRP A 456 20.30 2.80 -3.58
C TRP A 456 20.50 4.25 -3.12
N SER A 457 19.57 5.12 -3.44
CA SER A 457 19.55 6.49 -2.96
C SER A 457 19.37 6.54 -1.44
N ALA A 458 19.71 7.67 -0.83
CA ALA A 458 19.24 7.95 0.52
C ALA A 458 17.70 7.89 0.55
N PRO A 459 17.10 7.25 1.56
CA PRO A 459 15.64 7.16 1.64
C PRO A 459 15.01 8.52 1.86
N ARG A 460 13.87 8.73 1.22
CA ARG A 460 13.01 9.89 1.40
C ARG A 460 11.77 9.48 2.17
N ARG A 461 11.42 10.25 3.18
CA ARG A 461 10.19 10.06 3.94
C ARG A 461 8.99 10.54 3.10
N LEU A 462 7.86 9.81 3.17
CA LEU A 462 6.60 10.14 2.50
C LEU A 462 5.51 10.57 3.49
N SER A 463 5.59 10.10 4.73
CA SER A 463 4.65 10.45 5.79
C SER A 463 5.10 11.74 6.50
N ALA A 464 4.29 12.80 6.47
CA ALA A 464 4.61 14.05 7.15
C ALA A 464 4.70 13.90 8.68
N GLN A 465 4.05 12.88 9.23
CA GLN A 465 4.11 12.55 10.66
C GLN A 465 4.42 11.08 10.89
N SER A 466 5.06 10.75 12.01
CA SER A 466 5.17 9.35 12.47
C SER A 466 3.82 8.90 13.02
N MET A 467 3.50 7.64 12.78
CA MET A 467 2.23 7.02 13.15
C MET A 467 2.41 6.13 14.38
N PRO A 468 2.11 6.59 15.60
CA PRO A 468 2.15 5.75 16.79
C PRO A 468 1.22 4.55 16.65
N LEU A 469 1.63 3.37 17.11
CA LEU A 469 0.83 2.14 16.96
C LEU A 469 -0.58 2.28 17.56
N ARG A 470 -0.77 3.07 18.62
CA ARG A 470 -2.08 3.33 19.22
C ARG A 470 -3.09 4.02 18.28
N TRP A 471 -2.62 4.62 17.19
CA TRP A 471 -3.51 5.23 16.17
C TRP A 471 -4.06 4.22 15.18
N MET A 472 -3.49 3.02 15.14
CA MET A 472 -3.85 1.97 14.20
C MET A 472 -4.96 1.07 14.76
N PRO A 473 -5.86 0.56 13.92
CA PRO A 473 -6.85 -0.43 14.32
C PRO A 473 -6.17 -1.70 14.82
N ASN A 474 -6.75 -2.32 15.82
CA ASN A 474 -6.30 -3.61 16.30
C ASN A 474 -6.89 -4.74 15.47
N THR A 475 -6.17 -5.82 15.31
CA THR A 475 -6.62 -7.05 14.64
C THR A 475 -6.30 -8.26 15.51
N THR A 476 -6.68 -9.44 15.07
CA THR A 476 -6.32 -10.71 15.75
C THR A 476 -4.80 -10.96 15.77
N SER A 477 -4.02 -10.24 14.94
CA SER A 477 -2.56 -10.41 14.80
C SER A 477 -1.75 -9.16 15.13
N GLY A 478 -2.34 -8.19 15.84
CA GLY A 478 -1.70 -6.93 16.23
C GLY A 478 -2.28 -5.70 15.53
N ARG A 479 -1.64 -4.55 15.73
CA ARG A 479 -2.01 -3.27 15.13
C ARG A 479 -1.64 -3.26 13.64
N MET A 480 -2.52 -2.75 12.80
CA MET A 480 -2.39 -2.86 11.34
C MET A 480 -2.43 -1.51 10.64
N LEU A 481 -1.41 -1.26 9.79
CA LEU A 481 -1.51 -0.27 8.72
C LEU A 481 -1.93 -0.92 7.41
N ALA A 482 -1.23 -1.99 7.01
CA ALA A 482 -1.50 -2.78 5.83
C ALA A 482 -0.70 -4.09 5.89
N ASP A 483 -1.04 -5.10 5.08
CA ASP A 483 -0.17 -6.25 4.81
C ASP A 483 0.72 -5.99 3.58
N TYR A 484 0.33 -5.05 2.73
CA TYR A 484 1.09 -4.58 1.57
C TYR A 484 0.78 -3.11 1.25
N ILE A 485 1.68 -2.48 0.53
CA ILE A 485 1.57 -1.16 -0.10
C ILE A 485 1.97 -1.31 -1.57
N SER A 486 1.84 -0.28 -2.39
CA SER A 486 2.09 -0.42 -3.82
C SER A 486 3.02 0.66 -4.36
N VAL A 487 3.85 0.29 -5.34
CA VAL A 487 4.72 1.21 -6.08
C VAL A 487 4.61 0.90 -7.57
N HIS A 488 4.27 1.91 -8.37
CA HIS A 488 4.36 1.86 -9.82
C HIS A 488 5.04 3.12 -10.36
N TYR A 489 5.39 3.13 -11.62
CA TYR A 489 5.98 4.29 -12.26
C TYR A 489 4.96 4.99 -13.15
N ALA A 490 4.85 6.31 -13.01
CA ALA A 490 4.09 7.21 -13.87
C ALA A 490 5.05 8.24 -14.48
N ARG A 491 5.28 8.16 -15.80
CA ARG A 491 6.24 9.01 -16.54
C ARG A 491 7.61 9.12 -15.89
N GLY A 492 8.24 7.99 -15.61
CA GLY A 492 9.59 7.92 -15.07
C GLY A 492 9.74 8.40 -13.62
N ARG A 493 8.64 8.61 -12.91
CA ARG A 493 8.61 8.89 -11.47
C ARG A 493 7.87 7.80 -10.72
N PRO A 494 8.39 7.32 -9.59
CA PRO A 494 7.66 6.37 -8.77
C PRO A 494 6.40 7.03 -8.21
N LEU A 495 5.30 6.31 -8.26
CA LEU A 495 4.01 6.63 -7.63
C LEU A 495 3.76 5.58 -6.56
N VAL A 496 3.76 6.00 -5.31
CA VAL A 496 3.60 5.14 -4.15
C VAL A 496 2.18 5.28 -3.62
N VAL A 497 1.46 4.17 -3.45
CA VAL A 497 0.16 4.13 -2.78
C VAL A 497 0.32 3.43 -1.45
N TRP A 498 -0.01 4.14 -0.37
CA TRP A 498 0.35 3.77 0.99
C TRP A 498 -0.69 4.25 2.00
N VAL A 499 -0.54 3.87 3.25
CA VAL A 499 -1.52 4.16 4.32
C VAL A 499 -0.94 5.12 5.34
N LEU A 500 -1.72 6.16 5.68
CA LEU A 500 -1.44 7.09 6.76
C LEU A 500 -2.50 6.95 7.86
N ALA A 501 -2.06 6.76 9.09
CA ALA A 501 -2.90 6.88 10.27
C ALA A 501 -2.63 8.22 10.96
N THR A 502 -3.69 8.91 11.36
CA THR A 502 -3.63 10.11 12.20
C THR A 502 -4.30 9.84 13.54
N GLU A 503 -4.22 10.78 14.48
CA GLU A 503 -4.78 10.61 15.81
C GLU A 503 -6.28 10.30 15.75
N PRO A 504 -6.75 9.19 16.36
CA PRO A 504 -8.17 8.84 16.39
C PRO A 504 -9.00 9.91 17.10
N VAL A 505 -10.26 10.07 16.66
CA VAL A 505 -11.22 10.98 17.29
C VAL A 505 -12.37 10.17 17.87
N GLY A 506 -12.52 10.18 19.18
CA GLY A 506 -13.51 9.34 19.85
C GLY A 506 -13.22 7.86 19.63
N THR A 507 -14.17 7.15 19.02
CA THR A 507 -14.04 5.73 18.65
C THR A 507 -13.67 5.50 17.18
N SER A 508 -13.56 6.56 16.38
CA SER A 508 -13.18 6.48 14.97
C SER A 508 -11.67 6.55 14.81
N PHE A 509 -11.10 5.59 14.13
CA PHE A 509 -9.75 5.67 13.62
C PHE A 509 -9.71 6.73 12.51
N ARG A 510 -8.54 7.21 12.17
CA ARG A 510 -8.34 8.15 11.05
C ARG A 510 -7.18 7.61 10.23
N GLN A 511 -7.46 6.51 9.54
CA GLN A 511 -6.49 5.78 8.72
C GLN A 511 -7.00 5.74 7.29
N ALA A 512 -6.23 6.30 6.36
CA ALA A 512 -6.62 6.43 4.96
C ALA A 512 -5.49 6.10 4.00
N VAL A 513 -5.86 5.81 2.76
CA VAL A 513 -4.92 5.56 1.66
C VAL A 513 -4.52 6.88 1.01
N TYR A 514 -3.22 7.02 0.77
CA TYR A 514 -2.58 8.17 0.14
C TYR A 514 -1.81 7.73 -1.11
N ALA A 515 -1.67 8.63 -2.07
CA ALA A 515 -0.74 8.49 -3.18
C ALA A 515 0.28 9.62 -3.16
N THR A 516 1.56 9.26 -3.27
CA THR A 516 2.67 10.22 -3.35
C THR A 516 3.47 9.96 -4.61
N ARG A 517 3.74 11.01 -5.38
CA ARG A 517 4.64 10.96 -6.51
C ARG A 517 6.05 11.31 -6.04
N GLY A 518 6.99 10.36 -6.21
CA GLY A 518 8.38 10.46 -5.74
C GLY A 518 9.34 11.14 -6.71
#